data_3fb70a9e63fb57c27a8d6a2e9ec9d02f
#
_entry.id   3fb70a9e63fb57c27a8d6a2e9ec9d02f
#
_cell.length_a   1.000
_cell.length_b   1.000
_cell.length_c   1.000
_cell.angle_alpha   90.00
_cell.angle_beta   90.00
_cell.angle_gamma   90.00
#
_symmetry.space_group_name_H-M   'P 1'
#
loop_
_entity.id
_entity.type
_entity.pdbx_description
1 polymer ?
#
loop_
_entity_poly.entity_id
_entity_poly.type
_entity_poly.pdbx_seq_one_letter_code
_entity_poly.pdbx_strand_id
1 'polypeptide(L)'
;MTATIAYDRAVLNLIDELSATGHVTHKSYKKTSVTLHHNGGRLSHRGVLDVWKKRPASAHFDVDATGAVAQYVKVNEYAWAVGNMAGNQRTISIEMANATLEPGWTVAEATWKNAARLAGWHFAKVIGERPSRSNLFYHHHWSSTACAGPHMDKIYDKVLAAAQEAYDHFKGSHPVPRTDTEPFPGASFFHTGRKSRIIAAMHDRLVAEGCNRYESSASTDVWGPGDVKSYAAWQRKLGLKGDHANGIPGRSSWDELQVPNV
;
A
#
# COMPACT_ATOMS: atom_id res chain seq x y z
N MET A 1 21.82 15.43 9.33
CA MET A 1 21.72 14.18 8.54
C MET A 1 20.27 13.79 8.50
N THR A 2 19.60 13.89 7.35
CA THR A 2 18.20 13.43 7.16
C THR A 2 18.25 11.91 7.13
N ALA A 3 17.60 11.27 8.10
CA ALA A 3 17.50 9.81 8.14
C ALA A 3 16.88 9.31 6.82
N THR A 4 17.47 8.30 6.22
CA THR A 4 16.91 7.63 5.06
C THR A 4 15.59 6.98 5.47
N ILE A 5 14.52 7.29 4.75
CA ILE A 5 13.20 6.71 5.00
C ILE A 5 13.27 5.23 4.60
N ALA A 6 13.10 4.34 5.57
CA ALA A 6 13.02 2.91 5.30
C ALA A 6 11.58 2.54 4.93
N TYR A 7 11.39 2.01 3.71
CA TYR A 7 10.10 1.53 3.23
C TYR A 7 9.92 0.06 3.56
N ASP A 8 8.73 -0.31 4.00
CA ASP A 8 8.30 -1.70 3.94
C ASP A 8 7.89 -2.03 2.49
N ARG A 9 8.86 -2.53 1.73
CA ARG A 9 8.73 -2.76 0.29
C ARG A 9 7.61 -3.76 -0.03
N ALA A 10 7.47 -4.81 0.76
CA ALA A 10 6.45 -5.84 0.56
C ALA A 10 5.05 -5.29 0.83
N VAL A 11 4.87 -4.57 1.94
CA VAL A 11 3.59 -3.98 2.33
C VAL A 11 3.13 -2.91 1.33
N LEU A 12 4.06 -2.13 0.78
CA LEU A 12 3.75 -1.08 -0.19
C LEU A 12 3.78 -1.54 -1.64
N ASN A 13 4.11 -2.81 -1.89
CA ASN A 13 4.33 -3.35 -3.24
C ASN A 13 5.37 -2.54 -4.04
N LEU A 14 6.40 -2.05 -3.36
CA LEU A 14 7.49 -1.25 -3.94
C LEU A 14 8.52 -2.19 -4.59
N ILE A 15 8.44 -2.31 -5.90
CA ILE A 15 9.25 -3.27 -6.68
C ILE A 15 10.50 -2.65 -7.29
N ASP A 16 10.46 -1.35 -7.63
CA ASP A 16 11.53 -0.65 -8.33
C ASP A 16 11.94 0.63 -7.60
N GLU A 17 13.23 0.91 -7.57
CA GLU A 17 13.79 2.22 -7.27
C GLU A 17 14.52 2.72 -8.51
N LEU A 18 13.89 3.67 -9.19
CA LEU A 18 14.39 4.30 -10.40
C LEU A 18 14.83 5.73 -10.06
N SER A 19 15.68 6.32 -10.88
CA SER A 19 16.08 7.72 -10.70
C SER A 19 15.52 8.57 -11.83
N ALA A 20 14.65 9.51 -11.52
CA ALA A 20 14.30 10.57 -12.45
C ALA A 20 15.53 11.49 -12.62
N THR A 21 16.03 11.59 -13.84
CA THR A 21 17.17 12.44 -14.15
C THR A 21 16.68 13.72 -14.80
N GLY A 22 17.03 14.87 -14.23
CA GLY A 22 16.93 16.15 -14.90
C GLY A 22 15.73 17.04 -14.55
N HIS A 23 14.67 16.55 -13.90
CA HIS A 23 13.51 17.37 -13.52
C HIS A 23 13.16 17.16 -12.05
N VAL A 24 14.17 17.29 -11.21
CA VAL A 24 14.10 17.15 -9.75
C VAL A 24 14.90 18.30 -9.14
N THR A 25 14.39 18.85 -8.04
CA THR A 25 15.16 19.78 -7.24
C THR A 25 15.70 19.08 -6.00
N HIS A 26 17.01 18.87 -5.98
CA HIS A 26 17.75 18.16 -4.94
C HIS A 26 17.95 19.01 -3.67
N LYS A 27 16.90 19.69 -3.24
CA LYS A 27 16.85 20.43 -2.00
C LYS A 27 15.77 19.85 -1.09
N SER A 28 16.09 19.71 0.19
CA SER A 28 15.18 19.10 1.15
C SER A 28 14.07 20.08 1.56
N TYR A 29 12.83 19.56 1.55
CA TYR A 29 11.62 20.28 1.95
C TYR A 29 10.76 19.45 2.89
N LYS A 30 10.12 20.10 3.86
CA LYS A 30 9.12 19.45 4.70
C LYS A 30 7.87 19.14 3.88
N LYS A 31 7.44 17.89 3.91
CA LYS A 31 6.20 17.46 3.25
C LYS A 31 5.00 17.62 4.19
N THR A 32 3.90 18.14 3.64
CA THR A 32 2.65 18.40 4.38
C THR A 32 1.41 17.86 3.66
N SER A 33 1.57 17.35 2.44
CA SER A 33 0.47 16.85 1.62
C SER A 33 0.91 15.73 0.69
N VAL A 34 -0.07 15.01 0.16
CA VAL A 34 0.11 14.06 -0.95
C VAL A 34 -0.77 14.51 -2.11
N THR A 35 -0.26 14.42 -3.33
CA THR A 35 -1.03 14.66 -4.56
C THR A 35 -1.03 13.42 -5.42
N LEU A 36 -2.23 12.98 -5.80
CA LEU A 36 -2.43 11.88 -6.71
C LEU A 36 -2.67 12.41 -8.13
N HIS A 37 -2.06 11.73 -9.09
CA HIS A 37 -2.12 12.04 -10.51
C HIS A 37 -2.57 10.80 -11.28
N HIS A 38 -3.02 10.97 -12.53
CA HIS A 38 -3.00 9.90 -13.51
C HIS A 38 -1.94 10.21 -14.59
N ASN A 39 -1.18 9.23 -15.00
CA ASN A 39 -0.07 9.47 -15.95
C ASN A 39 -0.52 9.66 -17.41
N GLY A 40 -1.84 9.65 -17.66
CA GLY A 40 -2.41 9.82 -19.01
C GLY A 40 -2.12 8.65 -19.94
N GLY A 41 -1.74 7.48 -19.41
CA GLY A 41 -1.34 6.32 -20.20
C GLY A 41 -1.47 5.00 -19.44
N ARG A 42 -1.13 3.93 -20.16
CA ARG A 42 -1.05 2.56 -19.62
C ARG A 42 0.43 2.12 -19.61
N LEU A 43 1.26 2.97 -19.03
CA LEU A 43 2.72 2.83 -19.09
C LEU A 43 3.24 1.89 -17.99
N SER A 44 4.33 1.21 -18.30
CA SER A 44 5.18 0.60 -17.27
C SER A 44 6.00 1.66 -16.55
N HIS A 45 6.56 1.36 -15.39
CA HIS A 45 7.43 2.27 -14.64
C HIS A 45 8.57 2.84 -15.48
N ARG A 46 9.21 2.02 -16.33
CA ARG A 46 10.25 2.49 -17.26
C ARG A 46 9.69 3.38 -18.37
N GLY A 47 8.50 3.06 -18.87
CA GLY A 47 7.79 3.90 -19.85
C GLY A 47 7.47 5.29 -19.31
N VAL A 48 7.05 5.40 -18.05
CA VAL A 48 6.87 6.68 -17.36
C VAL A 48 8.18 7.47 -17.30
N LEU A 49 9.28 6.82 -16.92
CA LEU A 49 10.61 7.45 -16.89
C LEU A 49 11.05 7.94 -18.27
N ASP A 50 10.78 7.17 -19.33
CA ASP A 50 11.13 7.57 -20.71
C ASP A 50 10.31 8.78 -21.21
N VAL A 51 9.08 8.93 -20.75
CA VAL A 51 8.28 10.15 -20.98
C VAL A 51 8.93 11.35 -20.29
N TRP A 52 9.35 11.21 -19.03
CA TRP A 52 9.96 12.30 -18.27
C TRP A 52 11.35 12.70 -18.76
N LYS A 53 12.07 11.83 -19.46
CA LYS A 53 13.30 12.22 -20.19
C LYS A 53 13.04 13.22 -21.31
N LYS A 54 11.82 13.26 -21.84
CA LYS A 54 11.41 14.10 -22.98
C LYS A 54 10.52 15.28 -22.57
N ARG A 55 10.04 15.31 -21.33
CA ARG A 55 9.16 16.34 -20.79
C ARG A 55 9.70 16.85 -19.45
N PRO A 56 9.59 18.15 -19.16
CA PRO A 56 10.02 18.72 -17.88
C PRO A 56 9.04 18.38 -16.76
N ALA A 57 8.96 17.09 -16.40
CA ALA A 57 8.08 16.55 -15.38
C ALA A 57 8.75 15.40 -14.63
N SER A 58 8.32 15.16 -13.39
CA SER A 58 8.65 13.98 -12.58
C SER A 58 7.66 13.83 -11.44
N ALA A 59 7.59 12.64 -10.84
CA ALA A 59 6.86 12.38 -9.60
C ALA A 59 7.74 11.61 -8.61
N HIS A 60 7.33 11.55 -7.35
CA HIS A 60 8.05 10.76 -6.35
C HIS A 60 7.83 9.26 -6.58
N PHE A 61 6.60 8.90 -6.93
CA PHE A 61 6.19 7.51 -7.15
C PHE A 61 5.27 7.37 -8.37
N ASP A 62 5.21 6.15 -8.88
CA ASP A 62 4.21 5.69 -9.84
C ASP A 62 3.64 4.35 -9.39
N VAL A 63 2.36 4.14 -9.61
CA VAL A 63 1.63 2.90 -9.35
C VAL A 63 1.09 2.39 -10.67
N ASP A 64 1.57 1.23 -11.11
CA ASP A 64 1.17 0.64 -12.38
C ASP A 64 -0.24 0.01 -12.35
N ALA A 65 -0.67 -0.55 -13.47
CA ALA A 65 -2.00 -1.16 -13.60
C ALA A 65 -2.20 -2.41 -12.73
N THR A 66 -1.15 -3.00 -12.19
CA THR A 66 -1.20 -4.15 -11.27
C THR A 66 -1.21 -3.72 -9.79
N GLY A 67 -0.97 -2.44 -9.53
CA GLY A 67 -0.77 -1.88 -8.21
C GLY A 67 0.68 -1.94 -7.72
N ALA A 68 1.63 -2.37 -8.56
CA ALA A 68 3.04 -2.31 -8.22
C ALA A 68 3.53 -0.86 -8.17
N VAL A 69 4.47 -0.56 -7.28
CA VAL A 69 4.99 0.79 -7.03
C VAL A 69 6.43 0.91 -7.48
N ALA A 70 6.78 2.02 -8.10
CA ALA A 70 8.16 2.43 -8.30
C ALA A 70 8.41 3.81 -7.66
N GLN A 71 9.61 4.02 -7.13
CA GLN A 71 10.08 5.31 -6.65
C GLN A 71 11.07 5.92 -7.64
N TYR A 72 10.97 7.24 -7.87
CA TYR A 72 11.85 7.98 -8.81
C TYR A 72 12.55 9.17 -8.16
N VAL A 73 11.90 9.82 -7.21
CA VAL A 73 12.42 11.00 -6.53
C VAL A 73 12.41 10.75 -5.03
N LYS A 74 13.46 11.16 -4.33
CA LYS A 74 13.51 11.07 -2.87
C LYS A 74 12.41 11.93 -2.25
N VAL A 75 11.74 11.40 -1.24
CA VAL A 75 10.56 12.06 -0.64
C VAL A 75 10.86 13.45 -0.11
N ASN A 76 12.04 13.68 0.46
CA ASN A 76 12.42 15.00 0.96
C ASN A 76 12.78 16.01 -0.14
N GLU A 77 13.08 15.57 -1.35
CA GLU A 77 13.30 16.44 -2.52
C GLU A 77 11.96 16.85 -3.13
N TYR A 78 11.91 17.72 -4.14
CA TYR A 78 10.67 17.91 -4.86
C TYR A 78 10.74 17.48 -6.33
N ALA A 79 9.69 16.76 -6.73
CA ALA A 79 9.41 16.43 -8.11
C ALA A 79 8.74 17.60 -8.82
N TRP A 80 8.94 17.73 -10.12
CA TRP A 80 8.27 18.71 -10.96
C TRP A 80 6.92 18.17 -11.44
N ALA A 81 5.94 18.09 -10.52
CA ALA A 81 4.71 17.32 -10.72
C ALA A 81 3.45 18.17 -10.89
N VAL A 82 3.32 19.26 -10.13
CA VAL A 82 2.02 19.95 -9.99
C VAL A 82 1.94 21.31 -10.67
N GLY A 83 2.95 21.70 -11.45
CA GLY A 83 2.97 22.99 -12.17
C GLY A 83 3.00 24.22 -11.25
N ASN A 84 3.25 24.04 -9.96
CA ASN A 84 3.26 25.06 -8.93
C ASN A 84 4.44 24.83 -7.99
N MET A 85 5.32 25.83 -7.83
CA MET A 85 6.54 25.66 -7.04
C MET A 85 6.22 25.37 -5.57
N ALA A 86 5.32 26.10 -4.95
CA ALA A 86 4.97 25.91 -3.54
C ALA A 86 4.29 24.54 -3.33
N GLY A 87 3.50 24.08 -4.29
CA GLY A 87 2.93 22.74 -4.34
C GLY A 87 4.01 21.67 -4.43
N ASN A 88 4.93 21.78 -5.40
CA ASN A 88 6.03 20.83 -5.59
C ASN A 88 6.91 20.67 -4.34
N GLN A 89 7.16 21.76 -3.62
CA GLN A 89 7.98 21.73 -2.41
C GLN A 89 7.36 20.91 -1.28
N ARG A 90 6.04 20.99 -1.07
CA ARG A 90 5.35 20.44 0.09
C ARG A 90 4.53 19.18 -0.17
N THR A 91 4.30 18.79 -1.42
CA THR A 91 3.55 17.58 -1.73
C THR A 91 4.46 16.39 -2.07
N ILE A 92 3.99 15.19 -1.77
CA ILE A 92 4.51 13.94 -2.31
C ILE A 92 3.60 13.57 -3.48
N SER A 93 4.13 13.52 -4.69
CA SER A 93 3.36 13.23 -5.91
C SER A 93 3.42 11.77 -6.26
N ILE A 94 2.26 11.16 -6.52
CA ILE A 94 2.08 9.75 -6.87
C ILE A 94 1.29 9.69 -8.17
N GLU A 95 1.92 9.18 -9.24
CA GLU A 95 1.28 8.89 -10.51
C GLU A 95 0.55 7.54 -10.46
N MET A 96 -0.47 7.39 -11.28
CA MET A 96 -1.26 6.18 -11.41
C MET A 96 -1.47 5.84 -12.89
N ALA A 97 -1.20 4.60 -13.27
CA ALA A 97 -1.50 4.13 -14.62
C ALA A 97 -3.01 4.07 -14.87
N ASN A 98 -3.43 4.52 -16.03
CA ASN A 98 -4.83 4.41 -16.44
C ASN A 98 -5.16 2.99 -16.91
N ALA A 99 -6.37 2.54 -16.61
CA ALA A 99 -6.96 1.33 -17.19
C ALA A 99 -7.57 1.59 -18.55
N THR A 100 -8.22 2.76 -18.73
CA THR A 100 -8.70 3.26 -20.01
C THR A 100 -8.19 4.68 -20.25
N LEU A 101 -8.12 5.07 -21.52
CA LEU A 101 -7.83 6.43 -21.93
C LEU A 101 -9.11 7.27 -22.06
N GLU A 102 -9.01 8.40 -22.77
CA GLU A 102 -10.11 9.32 -23.02
C GLU A 102 -11.38 8.59 -23.58
N PRO A 103 -12.58 9.01 -23.21
CA PRO A 103 -12.90 10.11 -22.29
C PRO A 103 -12.95 9.69 -20.81
N GLY A 104 -12.92 8.42 -20.50
CA GLY A 104 -13.19 7.90 -19.16
C GLY A 104 -12.03 8.05 -18.17
N TRP A 105 -10.79 7.98 -18.65
CA TRP A 105 -9.55 8.04 -17.85
C TRP A 105 -9.64 7.19 -16.58
N THR A 106 -10.20 5.97 -16.70
CA THR A 106 -10.35 5.11 -15.53
C THR A 106 -9.01 4.63 -14.99
N VAL A 107 -8.94 4.47 -13.68
CA VAL A 107 -7.81 3.89 -12.95
C VAL A 107 -8.29 2.57 -12.35
N ALA A 108 -7.52 1.50 -12.49
CA ALA A 108 -7.86 0.19 -11.96
C ALA A 108 -7.95 0.21 -10.43
N GLU A 109 -8.77 -0.66 -9.86
CA GLU A 109 -8.97 -0.72 -8.42
C GLU A 109 -7.67 -1.05 -7.68
N ALA A 110 -6.87 -1.99 -8.19
CA ALA A 110 -5.57 -2.34 -7.64
C ALA A 110 -4.62 -1.12 -7.62
N THR A 111 -4.64 -0.30 -8.67
CA THR A 111 -3.79 0.89 -8.81
C THR A 111 -4.17 1.96 -7.79
N TRP A 112 -5.44 2.43 -7.77
CA TRP A 112 -5.81 3.51 -6.87
C TRP A 112 -5.84 3.09 -5.40
N LYS A 113 -6.19 1.83 -5.08
CA LYS A 113 -6.11 1.32 -3.71
C LYS A 113 -4.67 1.30 -3.20
N ASN A 114 -3.72 0.88 -4.04
CA ASN A 114 -2.32 0.87 -3.60
C ASN A 114 -1.71 2.28 -3.58
N ALA A 115 -2.13 3.19 -4.45
CA ALA A 115 -1.78 4.61 -4.35
C ALA A 115 -2.31 5.25 -3.05
N ALA A 116 -3.55 4.94 -2.65
CA ALA A 116 -4.12 5.37 -1.38
C ALA A 116 -3.38 4.76 -0.18
N ARG A 117 -2.99 3.47 -0.24
CA ARG A 117 -2.17 2.81 0.78
C ARG A 117 -0.80 3.46 0.92
N LEU A 118 -0.14 3.74 -0.20
CA LEU A 118 1.14 4.46 -0.23
C LEU A 118 1.01 5.88 0.35
N ALA A 119 -0.06 6.60 0.01
CA ALA A 119 -0.37 7.91 0.58
C ALA A 119 -0.54 7.82 2.10
N GLY A 120 -1.37 6.89 2.59
CA GLY A 120 -1.59 6.65 4.02
C GLY A 120 -0.29 6.35 4.78
N TRP A 121 0.60 5.56 4.18
CA TRP A 121 1.93 5.31 4.74
C TRP A 121 2.75 6.60 4.87
N HIS A 122 2.77 7.45 3.85
CA HIS A 122 3.48 8.72 3.90
C HIS A 122 2.89 9.69 4.92
N PHE A 123 1.59 9.73 5.04
CA PHE A 123 0.92 10.51 6.09
C PHE A 123 1.32 10.02 7.48
N ALA A 124 1.39 8.70 7.69
CA ALA A 124 1.73 8.12 8.99
C ALA A 124 3.21 8.27 9.37
N LYS A 125 4.13 8.09 8.41
CA LYS A 125 5.59 7.96 8.68
C LYS A 125 6.38 9.22 8.34
N VAL A 126 5.87 10.09 7.46
CA VAL A 126 6.60 11.26 6.95
C VAL A 126 5.93 12.57 7.36
N ILE A 127 4.62 12.70 7.13
CA ILE A 127 3.87 13.95 7.33
C ILE A 127 3.45 14.10 8.79
N GLY A 128 2.99 13.01 9.41
CA GLY A 128 2.57 13.00 10.80
C GLY A 128 1.10 13.39 11.04
N GLU A 129 0.36 13.74 9.99
CA GLU A 129 -1.05 14.15 10.04
C GLU A 129 -1.94 13.12 9.35
N ARG A 130 -3.21 12.99 9.77
CA ARG A 130 -4.17 12.09 9.14
C ARG A 130 -4.62 12.64 7.78
N PRO A 131 -4.80 11.79 6.74
CA PRO A 131 -5.33 12.23 5.45
C PRO A 131 -6.70 12.91 5.58
N SER A 132 -6.88 14.02 4.87
CA SER A 132 -8.10 14.82 4.86
C SER A 132 -8.24 15.56 3.53
N ARG A 133 -9.38 16.22 3.31
CA ARG A 133 -9.58 17.09 2.12
C ARG A 133 -8.63 18.30 2.07
N SER A 134 -7.93 18.60 3.15
CA SER A 134 -6.99 19.72 3.23
C SER A 134 -5.52 19.33 2.98
N ASN A 135 -5.21 18.04 2.81
CA ASN A 135 -3.83 17.56 2.63
C ASN A 135 -3.67 16.39 1.65
N LEU A 136 -4.75 15.72 1.23
CA LEU A 136 -4.75 14.75 0.12
C LEU A 136 -5.43 15.41 -1.08
N PHE A 137 -4.69 15.62 -2.15
CA PHE A 137 -5.13 16.39 -3.30
C PHE A 137 -5.05 15.58 -4.59
N TYR A 138 -5.77 16.06 -5.60
CA TYR A 138 -5.51 15.76 -7.01
C TYR A 138 -4.77 16.94 -7.67
N HIS A 139 -4.11 16.69 -8.81
CA HIS A 139 -3.27 17.68 -9.48
C HIS A 139 -4.00 19.00 -9.78
N HIS A 140 -5.27 18.95 -10.17
CA HIS A 140 -6.07 20.13 -10.47
C HIS A 140 -6.29 21.10 -9.27
N HIS A 141 -5.96 20.67 -8.05
CA HIS A 141 -5.91 21.56 -6.89
C HIS A 141 -4.80 22.63 -7.01
N TRP A 142 -3.71 22.31 -7.72
CA TRP A 142 -2.52 23.15 -7.79
C TRP A 142 -2.43 24.00 -9.05
N SER A 143 -2.95 23.51 -10.16
CA SER A 143 -2.87 24.14 -11.48
C SER A 143 -4.07 23.73 -12.35
N SER A 144 -4.34 24.50 -13.42
CA SER A 144 -5.41 24.21 -14.35
C SER A 144 -5.05 22.98 -15.20
N THR A 145 -5.65 21.83 -14.89
CA THR A 145 -5.45 20.56 -15.56
C THR A 145 -6.65 19.62 -15.33
N ALA A 146 -6.88 18.67 -16.21
CA ALA A 146 -7.87 17.61 -16.02
C ALA A 146 -7.38 16.43 -15.15
N CYS A 147 -6.10 16.40 -14.76
CA CYS A 147 -5.54 15.36 -13.88
C CYS A 147 -6.07 15.54 -12.43
N ALA A 148 -6.53 14.51 -11.73
CA ALA A 148 -6.36 13.07 -11.97
C ALA A 148 -7.48 12.41 -12.79
N GLY A 149 -8.34 13.18 -13.49
CA GLY A 149 -9.39 12.69 -14.39
C GLY A 149 -10.73 12.43 -13.70
N PRO A 150 -11.81 12.41 -14.51
CA PRO A 150 -13.19 12.37 -14.01
C PRO A 150 -13.52 11.10 -13.21
N HIS A 151 -12.85 9.99 -13.49
CA HIS A 151 -13.04 8.76 -12.71
C HIS A 151 -12.55 8.96 -11.27
N MET A 152 -11.37 9.53 -11.10
CA MET A 152 -10.76 9.75 -9.77
C MET A 152 -11.59 10.77 -8.97
N ASP A 153 -12.07 11.83 -9.61
CA ASP A 153 -12.97 12.80 -8.98
C ASP A 153 -14.22 12.14 -8.41
N LYS A 154 -14.84 11.24 -9.20
CA LYS A 154 -16.04 10.51 -8.79
C LYS A 154 -15.81 9.58 -7.59
N ILE A 155 -14.60 9.05 -7.42
CA ILE A 155 -14.29 8.11 -6.34
C ILE A 155 -13.43 8.73 -5.22
N TYR A 156 -13.28 10.06 -5.20
CA TYR A 156 -12.40 10.75 -4.24
C TYR A 156 -12.63 10.31 -2.79
N ASP A 157 -13.89 10.20 -2.35
CA ASP A 157 -14.21 9.80 -0.97
C ASP A 157 -13.77 8.36 -0.66
N LYS A 158 -13.82 7.46 -1.64
CA LYS A 158 -13.32 6.09 -1.48
C LYS A 158 -11.79 6.09 -1.37
N VAL A 159 -11.12 6.91 -2.15
CA VAL A 159 -9.64 7.05 -2.10
C VAL A 159 -9.20 7.66 -0.78
N LEU A 160 -9.90 8.70 -0.32
CA LEU A 160 -9.63 9.32 0.98
C LEU A 160 -9.84 8.33 2.14
N ALA A 161 -10.95 7.59 2.13
CA ALA A 161 -11.23 6.58 3.15
C ALA A 161 -10.15 5.49 3.18
N ALA A 162 -9.73 4.99 2.01
CA ALA A 162 -8.66 4.00 1.92
C ALA A 162 -7.29 4.54 2.40
N ALA A 163 -6.99 5.82 2.13
CA ALA A 163 -5.77 6.46 2.63
C ALA A 163 -5.83 6.66 4.16
N GLN A 164 -7.01 6.96 4.71
CA GLN A 164 -7.22 7.08 6.16
C GLN A 164 -7.09 5.74 6.86
N GLU A 165 -7.67 4.67 6.31
CA GLU A 165 -7.51 3.31 6.80
C GLU A 165 -6.04 2.89 6.81
N ALA A 166 -5.32 3.15 5.72
CA ALA A 166 -3.89 2.89 5.65
C ALA A 166 -3.08 3.73 6.65
N TYR A 167 -3.42 5.01 6.83
CA TYR A 167 -2.79 5.85 7.85
C TYR A 167 -3.00 5.26 9.25
N ASP A 168 -4.23 4.92 9.60
CA ASP A 168 -4.59 4.37 10.89
C ASP A 168 -3.85 3.05 11.14
N HIS A 169 -3.75 2.19 10.12
CA HIS A 169 -2.93 0.97 10.13
C HIS A 169 -1.45 1.27 10.40
N PHE A 170 -0.84 2.16 9.64
CA PHE A 170 0.61 2.47 9.76
C PHE A 170 0.96 3.35 10.95
N LYS A 171 0.02 4.14 11.45
CA LYS A 171 0.20 4.95 12.65
C LYS A 171 0.09 4.11 13.93
N GLY A 172 -0.42 2.88 13.82
CA GLY A 172 -0.71 2.04 14.96
C GLY A 172 -2.03 2.40 15.65
N SER A 173 -2.96 3.04 14.93
CA SER A 173 -4.35 3.27 15.35
C SER A 173 -5.26 2.07 15.07
N HIS A 174 -4.84 1.10 14.27
CA HIS A 174 -5.24 -0.28 14.53
C HIS A 174 -4.61 -0.68 15.85
N PRO A 175 -5.30 -1.43 16.71
CA PRO A 175 -4.71 -1.81 17.97
C PRO A 175 -3.28 -2.27 17.68
N VAL A 176 -2.30 -1.54 18.26
CA VAL A 176 -0.91 -2.02 18.39
C VAL A 176 -1.05 -3.51 18.56
N PRO A 177 -0.27 -4.37 17.89
CA PRO A 177 -0.23 -5.76 18.29
C PRO A 177 -0.19 -5.67 19.82
N ARG A 178 -1.30 -6.02 20.45
CA ARG A 178 -1.36 -5.92 21.91
C ARG A 178 -0.13 -6.65 22.32
N THR A 179 0.54 -6.19 23.35
CA THR A 179 1.61 -6.97 23.98
C THR A 179 1.18 -8.41 24.25
N ASP A 180 -0.06 -8.70 23.94
CA ASP A 180 -0.84 -9.92 24.05
C ASP A 180 -0.99 -10.69 22.71
N THR A 181 -0.41 -10.28 21.58
CA THR A 181 -0.44 -11.09 20.34
C THR A 181 0.86 -11.88 20.16
N GLU A 182 0.71 -13.10 19.68
CA GLU A 182 1.82 -14.02 19.45
C GLU A 182 2.71 -13.51 18.33
N PRO A 183 4.02 -13.30 18.55
CA PRO A 183 4.95 -12.95 17.49
C PRO A 183 4.95 -14.02 16.41
N PHE A 184 5.11 -13.60 15.15
CA PHE A 184 5.20 -14.57 14.05
C PHE A 184 6.34 -15.57 14.27
N PRO A 185 6.04 -16.87 14.46
CA PRO A 185 7.05 -17.87 14.85
C PRO A 185 7.93 -18.34 13.67
N GLY A 186 7.66 -17.81 12.46
CA GLY A 186 8.33 -18.22 11.22
C GLY A 186 7.53 -19.26 10.44
N ALA A 187 7.63 -19.24 9.11
CA ALA A 187 6.86 -20.14 8.24
C ALA A 187 7.17 -21.63 8.48
N SER A 188 8.40 -21.97 8.81
CA SER A 188 8.84 -23.33 9.13
C SER A 188 8.24 -23.92 10.41
N PHE A 189 7.66 -23.09 11.27
CA PHE A 189 6.93 -23.53 12.45
C PHE A 189 5.66 -24.34 12.06
N PHE A 190 5.04 -24.00 10.94
CA PHE A 190 3.77 -24.54 10.49
C PHE A 190 3.97 -25.76 9.57
N HIS A 191 4.16 -26.91 10.16
CA HIS A 191 4.32 -28.20 9.45
C HIS A 191 3.35 -29.26 10.00
N THR A 192 2.96 -30.19 9.18
CA THR A 192 2.01 -31.26 9.53
C THR A 192 2.41 -31.96 10.83
N GLY A 193 1.45 -32.10 11.73
CA GLY A 193 1.63 -32.75 13.03
C GLY A 193 2.25 -31.84 14.13
N ARG A 194 2.64 -30.60 13.81
CA ARG A 194 3.10 -29.66 14.85
C ARG A 194 1.98 -29.40 15.86
N LYS A 195 2.23 -29.68 17.11
CA LYS A 195 1.32 -29.40 18.22
C LYS A 195 1.77 -28.17 18.99
N SER A 196 0.87 -27.18 19.18
CA SER A 196 1.20 -25.92 19.90
C SER A 196 -0.06 -25.17 20.30
N ARG A 197 0.00 -24.45 21.45
CA ARG A 197 -1.01 -23.45 21.84
C ARG A 197 -1.16 -22.34 20.82
N ILE A 198 -0.08 -21.94 20.17
CA ILE A 198 -0.07 -20.94 19.09
C ILE A 198 -1.00 -21.37 17.95
N ILE A 199 -0.99 -22.67 17.58
CA ILE A 199 -1.86 -23.23 16.54
C ILE A 199 -3.32 -23.19 17.01
N ALA A 200 -3.60 -23.53 18.26
CA ALA A 200 -4.95 -23.43 18.82
C ALA A 200 -5.49 -22.00 18.79
N ALA A 201 -4.70 -21.04 19.24
CA ALA A 201 -5.06 -19.61 19.23
C ALA A 201 -5.26 -19.09 17.80
N MET A 202 -4.42 -19.51 16.85
CA MET A 202 -4.57 -19.20 15.43
C MET A 202 -5.86 -19.83 14.86
N HIS A 203 -6.18 -21.08 15.21
CA HIS A 203 -7.41 -21.75 14.81
C HIS A 203 -8.64 -20.92 15.24
N ASP A 204 -8.71 -20.54 16.50
CA ASP A 204 -9.82 -19.76 17.04
C ASP A 204 -9.96 -18.39 16.32
N ARG A 205 -8.84 -17.75 16.00
CA ARG A 205 -8.85 -16.50 15.24
C ARG A 205 -9.36 -16.69 13.81
N LEU A 206 -8.93 -17.76 13.12
CA LEU A 206 -9.42 -18.07 11.76
C LEU A 206 -10.93 -18.34 11.76
N VAL A 207 -11.45 -19.02 12.78
CA VAL A 207 -12.89 -19.23 12.96
C VAL A 207 -13.62 -17.91 13.18
N ALA A 208 -13.11 -17.05 14.07
CA ALA A 208 -13.66 -15.71 14.35
C ALA A 208 -13.68 -14.81 13.12
N GLU A 209 -12.66 -14.92 12.24
CA GLU A 209 -12.57 -14.20 10.98
C GLU A 209 -13.46 -14.77 9.84
N GLY A 210 -14.26 -15.79 10.12
CA GLY A 210 -15.12 -16.45 9.13
C GLY A 210 -14.36 -17.33 8.12
N CYS A 211 -13.11 -17.66 8.43
CA CYS A 211 -12.24 -18.47 7.59
C CYS A 211 -12.25 -19.96 7.99
N ASN A 212 -13.28 -20.40 8.70
CA ASN A 212 -13.44 -21.80 9.11
C ASN A 212 -13.57 -22.73 7.89
N ARG A 213 -12.58 -23.61 7.69
CA ARG A 213 -12.56 -24.68 6.69
C ARG A 213 -12.20 -26.02 7.33
N TYR A 214 -12.40 -26.13 8.62
CA TYR A 214 -12.16 -27.31 9.42
C TYR A 214 -13.33 -28.32 9.25
N GLU A 215 -12.99 -29.59 9.15
CA GLU A 215 -13.96 -30.69 9.03
C GLU A 215 -14.25 -31.35 10.39
N SER A 216 -13.45 -31.01 11.39
CA SER A 216 -13.57 -31.55 12.76
C SER A 216 -13.06 -30.50 13.76
N SER A 217 -13.65 -30.51 14.96
CA SER A 217 -13.18 -29.74 16.13
C SER A 217 -12.17 -30.49 16.99
N ALA A 218 -11.80 -31.71 16.60
CA ALA A 218 -10.76 -32.45 17.30
C ALA A 218 -9.37 -31.94 16.90
N SER A 219 -8.47 -31.87 17.89
CA SER A 219 -7.06 -31.51 17.66
C SER A 219 -6.86 -30.09 17.09
N THR A 220 -7.56 -29.08 17.61
CA THR A 220 -7.42 -27.68 17.20
C THR A 220 -6.02 -27.08 17.44
N ASP A 221 -5.20 -27.77 18.23
CA ASP A 221 -3.82 -27.41 18.55
C ASP A 221 -2.76 -28.12 17.68
N VAL A 222 -3.17 -28.86 16.65
CA VAL A 222 -2.28 -29.62 15.77
C VAL A 222 -2.41 -29.14 14.33
N TRP A 223 -1.31 -28.65 13.76
CA TRP A 223 -1.28 -28.18 12.38
C TRP A 223 -1.57 -29.30 11.39
N GLY A 224 -2.58 -29.09 10.55
CA GLY A 224 -3.03 -30.05 9.57
C GLY A 224 -3.67 -29.44 8.31
N PRO A 225 -4.26 -30.27 7.43
CA PRO A 225 -4.88 -29.78 6.19
C PRO A 225 -6.02 -28.77 6.41
N GLY A 226 -6.73 -28.86 7.53
CA GLY A 226 -7.78 -27.92 7.90
C GLY A 226 -7.22 -26.50 8.15
N ASP A 227 -6.05 -26.40 8.80
CA ASP A 227 -5.36 -25.13 9.03
C ASP A 227 -4.88 -24.53 7.71
N VAL A 228 -4.30 -25.32 6.83
CA VAL A 228 -3.87 -24.86 5.50
C VAL A 228 -5.05 -24.32 4.71
N LYS A 229 -6.20 -25.03 4.67
CA LYS A 229 -7.41 -24.56 3.98
C LYS A 229 -7.96 -23.25 4.59
N SER A 230 -8.01 -23.20 5.92
CA SER A 230 -8.54 -22.04 6.67
C SER A 230 -7.62 -20.83 6.53
N TYR A 231 -6.31 -21.02 6.63
CA TYR A 231 -5.32 -19.96 6.46
C TYR A 231 -5.28 -19.45 5.01
N ALA A 232 -5.41 -20.33 4.02
CA ALA A 232 -5.56 -19.90 2.62
C ALA A 232 -6.83 -19.06 2.39
N ALA A 233 -7.93 -19.39 3.09
CA ALA A 233 -9.14 -18.57 3.05
C ALA A 233 -8.91 -17.19 3.66
N TRP A 234 -8.17 -17.09 4.76
CA TRP A 234 -7.73 -15.83 5.37
C TRP A 234 -6.86 -15.00 4.43
N GLN A 235 -5.83 -15.62 3.82
CA GLN A 235 -4.97 -14.95 2.85
C GLN A 235 -5.78 -14.38 1.66
N ARG A 236 -6.78 -15.13 1.15
CA ARG A 236 -7.68 -14.61 0.11
C ARG A 236 -8.56 -13.47 0.61
N LYS A 237 -9.04 -13.52 1.85
CA LYS A 237 -9.79 -12.42 2.48
C LYS A 237 -8.95 -11.15 2.55
N LEU A 238 -7.63 -11.26 2.76
CA LEU A 238 -6.67 -10.17 2.68
C LEU A 238 -6.36 -9.71 1.24
N GLY A 239 -6.93 -10.36 0.22
CA GLY A 239 -6.71 -10.02 -1.20
C GLY A 239 -5.51 -10.73 -1.84
N LEU A 240 -4.83 -11.63 -1.13
CA LEU A 240 -3.72 -12.41 -1.69
C LEU A 240 -4.24 -13.46 -2.68
N LYS A 241 -3.41 -13.79 -3.71
CA LYS A 241 -3.77 -14.71 -4.80
C LYS A 241 -2.59 -15.62 -5.15
N GLY A 242 -2.89 -16.72 -5.88
CA GLY A 242 -1.87 -17.67 -6.35
C GLY A 242 -1.03 -18.21 -5.19
N ASP A 243 0.28 -18.24 -5.36
CA ASP A 243 1.25 -18.78 -4.38
C ASP A 243 1.28 -17.99 -3.05
N HIS A 244 0.76 -16.75 -3.05
CA HIS A 244 0.62 -15.95 -1.82
C HIS A 244 -0.62 -16.31 -1.00
N ALA A 245 -1.51 -17.18 -1.51
CA ALA A 245 -2.68 -17.70 -0.81
C ALA A 245 -2.60 -19.22 -0.65
N ASN A 246 -1.40 -19.72 -0.34
CA ASN A 246 -1.07 -21.17 -0.27
C ASN A 246 -1.44 -21.81 1.08
N GLY A 247 -1.89 -21.04 2.05
CA GLY A 247 -2.28 -21.52 3.37
C GLY A 247 -1.15 -21.65 4.37
N ILE A 248 0.09 -21.33 3.99
CA ILE A 248 1.21 -21.27 4.95
C ILE A 248 1.30 -19.84 5.48
N PRO A 249 1.31 -19.62 6.81
CA PRO A 249 1.43 -18.31 7.40
C PRO A 249 2.71 -17.58 6.96
N GLY A 250 2.53 -16.35 6.47
CA GLY A 250 3.61 -15.39 6.28
C GLY A 250 3.49 -14.26 7.30
N ARG A 251 4.58 -13.52 7.57
CA ARG A 251 4.61 -12.48 8.59
C ARG A 251 3.46 -11.48 8.43
N SER A 252 3.26 -10.92 7.24
CA SER A 252 2.21 -9.91 7.01
C SER A 252 0.80 -10.44 7.28
N SER A 253 0.48 -11.64 6.79
CA SER A 253 -0.82 -12.26 7.02
C SER A 253 -1.02 -12.74 8.46
N TRP A 254 0.07 -13.05 9.18
CA TRP A 254 0.07 -13.39 10.58
C TRP A 254 -0.20 -12.17 11.47
N ASP A 255 0.51 -11.08 11.23
CA ASP A 255 0.37 -9.83 11.98
C ASP A 255 -1.06 -9.28 11.83
N GLU A 256 -1.68 -9.43 10.65
CA GLU A 256 -3.09 -9.06 10.40
C GLU A 256 -4.11 -10.00 11.09
N LEU A 257 -3.77 -11.27 11.32
CA LEU A 257 -4.65 -12.23 11.99
C LEU A 257 -4.79 -11.94 13.49
N GLN A 258 -3.83 -11.24 14.10
CA GLN A 258 -3.83 -10.85 15.52
C GLN A 258 -4.04 -12.06 16.45
N VAL A 259 -3.24 -13.11 16.27
CA VAL A 259 -3.29 -14.31 17.12
C VAL A 259 -2.95 -13.93 18.56
N PRO A 260 -3.79 -14.26 19.56
CA PRO A 260 -3.48 -13.98 20.95
C PRO A 260 -2.20 -14.65 21.43
N ASN A 261 -1.43 -13.97 22.27
CA ASN A 261 -0.25 -14.54 22.92
C ASN A 261 -0.69 -15.63 23.95
N VAL A 262 -0.04 -16.81 23.93
CA VAL A 262 -0.43 -17.99 24.69
C VAL A 262 0.73 -18.73 25.37
#